data_b53259efbce7931c508558124690b87f
#
_entry.id   b53259efbce7931c508558124690b87f
#
_cell.length_a   1.000
_cell.length_b   1.000
_cell.length_c   1.000
_cell.angle_alpha   90.00
_cell.angle_beta   90.00
_cell.angle_gamma   90.00
#
_symmetry.space_group_name_H-M   'P 1'
#
loop_
_entity.id
_entity.type
_entity.pdbx_description
1 polymer ?
#
loop_
_entity_poly.entity_id
_entity_poly.type
_entity_poly.pdbx_seq_one_letter_code
_entity_poly.pdbx_strand_id
1 'polypeptide(L)'
;MAEGKISENIEEYLEVLYRNGSNKEQVSTTQLSKELNIAPGSVTQMLKKLEKLGYIIYTPYKGATLTDEGMEIAQKITRKHRILEKFLSDVLKVKEENIHDQACEMEHTLSDEAERALCNMLQNPDLCPDDNVIPSCNFDFDNCQQCYSLNDFDDIVYRQSNLLCISELNSPTEGKVSFIRGDSELLDDIANLGISIGSNVKYEFTKPFDSDEYFLVIDDNEVTISTQMANNIFLRNISIKIIYFFLRCFNAWKFI
;
A
#
# COMPACT_ATOMS: atom_id res chain seq x y z
N MET A 1 -25.11 17.70 -0.11
CA MET A 1 -25.64 17.14 1.16
C MET A 1 -24.47 16.41 1.78
N ALA A 2 -24.12 16.67 3.04
CA ALA A 2 -23.03 15.95 3.68
C ALA A 2 -23.43 14.46 3.76
N GLU A 3 -22.74 13.59 3.05
CA GLU A 3 -22.85 12.15 3.20
C GLU A 3 -22.52 11.85 4.67
N GLY A 4 -23.53 11.38 5.41
CA GLY A 4 -23.34 10.98 6.80
C GLY A 4 -22.34 9.82 6.83
N LYS A 5 -21.21 10.00 7.52
CA LYS A 5 -20.20 8.95 7.69
C LYS A 5 -20.91 7.66 8.14
N ILE A 6 -20.74 6.60 7.36
CA ILE A 6 -21.21 5.25 7.70
C ILE A 6 -20.48 4.81 8.97
N SER A 7 -21.17 4.15 9.89
CA SER A 7 -20.53 3.71 11.13
C SER A 7 -19.66 2.48 10.90
N GLU A 8 -18.54 2.42 11.59
CA GLU A 8 -17.58 1.29 11.57
C GLU A 8 -18.26 -0.07 11.66
N ASN A 9 -19.23 -0.19 12.57
CA ASN A 9 -20.00 -1.44 12.73
C ASN A 9 -20.80 -1.83 11.47
N ILE A 10 -21.24 -0.88 10.65
CA ILE A 10 -21.89 -1.17 9.35
C ILE A 10 -20.84 -1.64 8.35
N GLU A 11 -19.71 -0.97 8.31
CA GLU A 11 -18.60 -1.30 7.41
C GLU A 11 -18.07 -2.72 7.66
N GLU A 12 -17.85 -3.12 8.93
CA GLU A 12 -17.44 -4.48 9.31
C GLU A 12 -18.41 -5.55 8.79
N TYR A 13 -19.73 -5.34 8.95
CA TYR A 13 -20.71 -6.30 8.46
C TYR A 13 -20.71 -6.42 6.94
N LEU A 14 -20.57 -5.30 6.23
CA LEU A 14 -20.53 -5.29 4.76
C LEU A 14 -19.24 -5.95 4.24
N GLU A 15 -18.12 -5.73 4.92
CA GLU A 15 -16.84 -6.36 4.59
C GLU A 15 -16.90 -7.88 4.76
N VAL A 16 -17.42 -8.36 5.90
CA VAL A 16 -17.56 -9.81 6.13
C VAL A 16 -18.53 -10.43 5.11
N LEU A 17 -19.60 -9.74 4.74
CA LEU A 17 -20.50 -10.17 3.68
C LEU A 17 -19.80 -10.24 2.32
N TYR A 18 -18.91 -9.31 2.02
CA TYR A 18 -18.12 -9.29 0.79
C TYR A 18 -17.11 -10.43 0.72
N ARG A 19 -16.36 -10.67 1.81
CA ARG A 19 -15.36 -11.75 1.86
C ARG A 19 -15.99 -13.13 1.69
N ASN A 20 -17.19 -13.33 2.21
CA ASN A 20 -17.86 -14.65 2.24
C ASN A 20 -18.90 -14.84 1.14
N GLY A 21 -19.35 -13.77 0.50
CA GLY A 21 -20.41 -13.79 -0.50
C GLY A 21 -19.89 -13.83 -1.94
N SER A 22 -18.82 -14.59 -2.25
CA SER A 22 -18.35 -14.77 -3.62
C SER A 22 -19.48 -15.29 -4.50
N ASN A 23 -19.73 -14.63 -5.64
CA ASN A 23 -20.76 -14.99 -6.62
C ASN A 23 -22.23 -14.77 -6.19
N LYS A 24 -22.55 -13.80 -5.34
CA LYS A 24 -23.91 -13.54 -4.84
C LYS A 24 -24.50 -14.66 -3.97
N GLU A 25 -23.66 -15.49 -3.38
CA GLU A 25 -24.09 -16.46 -2.40
C GLU A 25 -24.55 -15.80 -1.10
N GLN A 26 -25.59 -16.35 -0.48
CA GLN A 26 -26.11 -15.83 0.78
C GLN A 26 -25.21 -16.23 1.95
N VAL A 27 -24.73 -15.25 2.70
CA VAL A 27 -23.97 -15.48 3.93
C VAL A 27 -24.94 -15.65 5.09
N SER A 28 -24.86 -16.79 5.79
CA SER A 28 -25.78 -17.12 6.87
C SER A 28 -25.54 -16.29 8.12
N THR A 29 -26.61 -16.06 8.92
CA THR A 29 -26.52 -15.38 10.22
C THR A 29 -25.54 -16.09 11.17
N THR A 30 -25.44 -17.42 11.11
CA THR A 30 -24.51 -18.22 11.93
C THR A 30 -23.07 -17.98 11.54
N GLN A 31 -22.78 -17.87 10.26
CA GLN A 31 -21.44 -17.56 9.76
C GLN A 31 -21.01 -16.16 10.19
N LEU A 32 -21.87 -15.15 9.98
CA LEU A 32 -21.62 -13.77 10.43
C LEU A 32 -21.41 -13.70 11.96
N SER A 33 -22.23 -14.42 12.74
CA SER A 33 -22.10 -14.49 14.19
C SER A 33 -20.74 -15.04 14.62
N LYS A 34 -20.24 -16.06 13.90
CA LYS A 34 -18.94 -16.67 14.19
C LYS A 34 -17.78 -15.77 13.83
N GLU A 35 -17.79 -15.14 12.65
CA GLU A 35 -16.71 -14.30 12.17
C GLU A 35 -16.59 -12.98 12.92
N LEU A 36 -17.74 -12.35 13.18
CA LEU A 36 -17.78 -11.11 13.95
C LEU A 36 -17.70 -11.32 15.48
N ASN A 37 -17.71 -12.56 15.93
CA ASN A 37 -17.77 -12.92 17.35
C ASN A 37 -18.93 -12.22 18.11
N ILE A 38 -20.11 -12.14 17.47
CA ILE A 38 -21.30 -11.44 17.96
C ILE A 38 -22.46 -12.43 18.08
N ALA A 39 -23.30 -12.25 19.11
CA ALA A 39 -24.48 -13.12 19.33
C ALA A 39 -25.42 -13.11 18.11
N PRO A 40 -26.00 -14.26 17.68
CA PRO A 40 -26.87 -14.37 16.50
C PRO A 40 -28.08 -13.41 16.52
N GLY A 41 -28.60 -13.12 17.71
CA GLY A 41 -29.69 -12.14 17.88
C GLY A 41 -29.31 -10.73 17.50
N SER A 42 -28.08 -10.28 17.87
CA SER A 42 -27.53 -9.00 17.51
C SER A 42 -27.25 -8.91 16.02
N VAL A 43 -26.70 -9.99 15.43
CA VAL A 43 -26.49 -10.10 13.97
C VAL A 43 -27.82 -9.91 13.23
N THR A 44 -28.89 -10.62 13.67
CA THR A 44 -30.21 -10.51 13.05
C THR A 44 -30.76 -9.07 13.13
N GLN A 45 -30.54 -8.37 14.24
CA GLN A 45 -30.95 -6.96 14.37
C GLN A 45 -30.20 -6.06 13.41
N MET A 46 -28.88 -6.25 13.28
CA MET A 46 -28.07 -5.48 12.35
C MET A 46 -28.43 -5.77 10.89
N LEU A 47 -28.65 -7.02 10.51
CA LEU A 47 -29.09 -7.36 9.15
C LEU A 47 -30.42 -6.65 8.80
N LYS A 48 -31.38 -6.59 9.71
CA LYS A 48 -32.62 -5.82 9.49
C LYS A 48 -32.37 -4.31 9.35
N LYS A 49 -31.37 -3.77 10.06
CA LYS A 49 -30.96 -2.37 9.91
C LYS A 49 -30.32 -2.13 8.55
N LEU A 50 -29.38 -2.98 8.13
CA LEU A 50 -28.71 -2.89 6.83
C LEU A 50 -29.68 -3.03 5.67
N GLU A 51 -30.68 -3.91 5.78
CA GLU A 51 -31.74 -4.06 4.79
C GLU A 51 -32.58 -2.77 4.66
N LYS A 52 -32.95 -2.14 5.80
CA LYS A 52 -33.66 -0.86 5.81
C LYS A 52 -32.85 0.29 5.19
N LEU A 53 -31.52 0.23 5.31
CA LEU A 53 -30.60 1.18 4.69
C LEU A 53 -30.37 0.90 3.18
N GLY A 54 -30.83 -0.23 2.68
CA GLY A 54 -30.71 -0.59 1.28
C GLY A 54 -29.39 -1.29 0.91
N TYR A 55 -28.53 -1.60 1.88
CA TYR A 55 -27.20 -2.17 1.61
C TYR A 55 -27.21 -3.68 1.39
N ILE A 56 -28.24 -4.39 1.86
CA ILE A 56 -28.36 -5.84 1.73
C ILE A 56 -29.77 -6.28 1.39
N ILE A 57 -29.89 -7.48 0.87
CA ILE A 57 -31.12 -8.25 0.78
C ILE A 57 -31.04 -9.33 1.85
N TYR A 58 -31.91 -9.27 2.85
CA TYR A 58 -31.95 -10.24 3.96
C TYR A 58 -33.10 -11.20 3.80
N THR A 59 -32.81 -12.51 3.80
CA THR A 59 -33.82 -13.58 3.78
C THR A 59 -33.75 -14.33 5.11
N PRO A 60 -34.80 -14.28 5.95
CA PRO A 60 -34.82 -15.02 7.21
C PRO A 60 -34.47 -16.50 7.02
N TYR A 61 -33.63 -17.03 7.90
CA TYR A 61 -33.12 -18.41 7.90
C TYR A 61 -32.20 -18.80 6.73
N LYS A 62 -32.10 -17.99 5.70
CA LYS A 62 -31.17 -18.24 4.57
C LYS A 62 -29.89 -17.41 4.66
N GLY A 63 -30.00 -16.14 5.03
CA GLY A 63 -28.86 -15.24 5.15
C GLY A 63 -29.05 -13.91 4.43
N ALA A 64 -27.95 -13.25 4.13
CA ALA A 64 -27.94 -11.95 3.47
C ALA A 64 -27.01 -11.95 2.25
N THR A 65 -27.34 -11.12 1.27
CA THR A 65 -26.48 -10.76 0.12
C THR A 65 -26.38 -9.25 0.03
N LEU A 66 -25.28 -8.75 -0.50
CA LEU A 66 -25.08 -7.31 -0.75
C LEU A 66 -25.96 -6.86 -1.92
N THR A 67 -26.48 -5.64 -1.83
CA THR A 67 -26.99 -4.87 -2.99
C THR A 67 -25.82 -4.24 -3.74
N ASP A 68 -26.08 -3.60 -4.88
CA ASP A 68 -25.02 -2.89 -5.61
C ASP A 68 -24.43 -1.76 -4.74
N GLU A 69 -25.25 -1.00 -4.01
CA GLU A 69 -24.79 0.06 -3.08
C GLU A 69 -23.98 -0.52 -1.90
N GLY A 70 -24.46 -1.63 -1.31
CA GLY A 70 -23.71 -2.35 -0.29
C GLY A 70 -22.39 -2.93 -0.78
N MET A 71 -22.35 -3.37 -2.03
CA MET A 71 -21.16 -3.89 -2.68
C MET A 71 -20.09 -2.79 -2.86
N GLU A 72 -20.49 -1.59 -3.30
CA GLU A 72 -19.55 -0.47 -3.45
C GLU A 72 -18.89 -0.08 -2.11
N ILE A 73 -19.69 0.00 -1.04
CA ILE A 73 -19.16 0.29 0.30
C ILE A 73 -18.23 -0.83 0.77
N ALA A 74 -18.64 -2.08 0.61
CA ALA A 74 -17.87 -3.25 1.03
C ALA A 74 -16.54 -3.35 0.26
N GLN A 75 -16.55 -3.10 -1.04
CA GLN A 75 -15.33 -3.05 -1.85
C GLN A 75 -14.37 -1.95 -1.40
N LYS A 76 -14.91 -0.76 -1.08
CA LYS A 76 -14.10 0.36 -0.64
C LYS A 76 -13.39 0.05 0.68
N ILE A 77 -14.10 -0.50 1.68
CA ILE A 77 -13.48 -0.83 2.97
C ILE A 77 -12.48 -2.00 2.83
N THR A 78 -12.86 -3.06 2.12
CA THR A 78 -11.96 -4.20 1.84
C THR A 78 -10.70 -3.77 1.10
N ARG A 79 -10.80 -2.80 0.19
CA ARG A 79 -9.64 -2.24 -0.48
C ARG A 79 -8.72 -1.53 0.51
N LYS A 80 -9.26 -0.66 1.37
CA LYS A 80 -8.48 0.02 2.42
C LYS A 80 -7.76 -0.98 3.33
N HIS A 81 -8.48 -2.00 3.78
CA HIS A 81 -7.94 -3.09 4.57
C HIS A 81 -6.72 -3.74 3.90
N ARG A 82 -6.88 -4.22 2.67
CA ARG A 82 -5.83 -4.94 1.94
C ARG A 82 -4.62 -4.07 1.56
N ILE A 83 -4.85 -2.78 1.29
CA ILE A 83 -3.75 -1.81 1.09
C ILE A 83 -2.98 -1.60 2.40
N LEU A 84 -3.68 -1.51 3.53
CA LEU A 84 -3.05 -1.40 4.85
C LEU A 84 -2.27 -2.66 5.21
N GLU A 85 -2.82 -3.86 4.99
CA GLU A 85 -2.08 -5.13 5.18
C GLU A 85 -0.77 -5.12 4.38
N LYS A 86 -0.85 -4.70 3.11
CA LYS A 86 0.33 -4.61 2.23
C LYS A 86 1.34 -3.59 2.75
N PHE A 87 0.90 -2.43 3.20
CA PHE A 87 1.75 -1.41 3.78
C PHE A 87 2.42 -1.87 5.08
N LEU A 88 1.64 -2.48 5.98
CA LEU A 88 2.13 -3.01 7.26
C LEU A 88 3.17 -4.11 7.04
N SER A 89 2.95 -4.98 6.05
CA SER A 89 3.87 -6.05 5.69
C SER A 89 5.13 -5.53 4.99
N ASP A 90 4.95 -4.82 3.86
CA ASP A 90 6.06 -4.53 2.94
C ASP A 90 6.91 -3.35 3.39
N VAL A 91 6.29 -2.36 4.03
CA VAL A 91 6.98 -1.13 4.43
C VAL A 91 7.36 -1.15 5.91
N LEU A 92 6.39 -1.41 6.80
CA LEU A 92 6.63 -1.36 8.24
C LEU A 92 7.19 -2.68 8.80
N LYS A 93 7.11 -3.78 8.03
CA LYS A 93 7.55 -5.13 8.46
C LYS A 93 6.95 -5.55 9.80
N VAL A 94 5.69 -5.23 9.99
CA VAL A 94 4.92 -5.72 11.13
C VAL A 94 4.89 -7.25 11.06
N LYS A 95 4.91 -7.91 12.22
CA LYS A 95 4.81 -9.38 12.28
C LYS A 95 3.50 -9.83 11.68
N GLU A 96 3.55 -10.89 10.87
CA GLU A 96 2.41 -11.46 10.13
C GLU A 96 1.18 -11.66 11.02
N GLU A 97 1.38 -12.20 12.23
CA GLU A 97 0.33 -12.44 13.23
C GLU A 97 -0.45 -11.18 13.70
N ASN A 98 0.10 -9.98 13.49
CA ASN A 98 -0.48 -8.71 13.93
C ASN A 98 -0.99 -7.85 12.77
N ILE A 99 -0.70 -8.21 11.51
CA ILE A 99 -1.00 -7.37 10.33
C ILE A 99 -2.51 -7.16 10.19
N HIS A 100 -3.28 -8.25 10.26
CA HIS A 100 -4.73 -8.21 10.07
C HIS A 100 -5.41 -7.34 11.12
N ASP A 101 -5.10 -7.55 12.41
CA ASP A 101 -5.72 -6.79 13.51
C ASP A 101 -5.40 -5.30 13.41
N GLN A 102 -4.14 -4.96 13.05
CA GLN A 102 -3.74 -3.56 12.86
C GLN A 102 -4.42 -2.92 11.64
N ALA A 103 -4.59 -3.65 10.54
CA ALA A 103 -5.31 -3.17 9.37
C ALA A 103 -6.77 -2.87 9.69
N CYS A 104 -7.46 -3.78 10.42
CA CYS A 104 -8.83 -3.58 10.89
C CYS A 104 -9.00 -2.30 11.73
N GLU A 105 -8.07 -2.03 12.65
CA GLU A 105 -8.13 -0.82 13.48
C GLU A 105 -7.94 0.48 12.67
N MET A 106 -7.20 0.44 11.56
CA MET A 106 -6.82 1.61 10.78
C MET A 106 -7.80 1.93 9.63
N GLU A 107 -8.44 0.95 9.03
CA GLU A 107 -9.22 1.08 7.78
C GLU A 107 -10.37 2.07 7.87
N HIS A 108 -11.09 2.10 8.99
CA HIS A 108 -12.26 2.95 9.21
C HIS A 108 -11.93 4.44 9.35
N THR A 109 -10.67 4.75 9.65
CA THR A 109 -10.18 6.13 9.81
C THR A 109 -9.33 6.60 8.62
N LEU A 110 -8.95 5.68 7.73
CA LEU A 110 -8.14 6.00 6.56
C LEU A 110 -8.93 6.87 5.58
N SER A 111 -8.46 8.10 5.33
CA SER A 111 -9.07 8.98 4.33
C SER A 111 -8.80 8.48 2.91
N ASP A 112 -9.63 8.89 1.95
CA ASP A 112 -9.45 8.56 0.54
C ASP A 112 -8.12 9.11 -0.01
N GLU A 113 -7.68 10.26 0.50
CA GLU A 113 -6.37 10.84 0.19
C GLU A 113 -5.23 9.93 0.68
N ALA A 114 -5.30 9.46 1.92
CA ALA A 114 -4.29 8.57 2.49
C ALA A 114 -4.29 7.19 1.81
N GLU A 115 -5.47 6.66 1.45
CA GLU A 115 -5.59 5.42 0.67
C GLU A 115 -4.89 5.53 -0.68
N ARG A 116 -5.14 6.63 -1.43
CA ARG A 116 -4.47 6.89 -2.70
C ARG A 116 -2.96 7.01 -2.55
N ALA A 117 -2.53 7.71 -1.49
CA ALA A 117 -1.12 7.88 -1.17
C ALA A 117 -0.43 6.54 -0.90
N LEU A 118 -1.04 5.65 -0.11
CA LEU A 118 -0.54 4.30 0.16
C LEU A 118 -0.53 3.43 -1.10
N CYS A 119 -1.61 3.46 -1.89
CA CYS A 119 -1.70 2.73 -3.14
C CYS A 119 -0.58 3.10 -4.11
N ASN A 120 -0.31 4.41 -4.24
CA ASN A 120 0.78 4.92 -5.08
C ASN A 120 2.15 4.50 -4.56
N MET A 121 2.38 4.65 -3.25
CA MET A 121 3.64 4.24 -2.62
C MET A 121 3.93 2.74 -2.82
N LEU A 122 2.89 1.91 -2.80
CA LEU A 122 2.96 0.46 -3.03
C LEU A 122 2.94 0.09 -4.52
N GLN A 123 3.00 1.06 -5.44
CA GLN A 123 3.02 0.86 -6.89
C GLN A 123 1.78 0.13 -7.43
N ASN A 124 0.59 0.50 -6.92
CA ASN A 124 -0.72 -0.08 -7.30
C ASN A 124 -0.77 -1.61 -7.14
N PRO A 125 -0.67 -2.13 -5.93
CA PRO A 125 -0.63 -3.56 -5.71
C PRO A 125 -1.96 -4.21 -6.10
N ASP A 126 -1.88 -5.36 -6.76
CA ASP A 126 -3.04 -6.19 -7.13
C ASP A 126 -3.43 -7.16 -6.02
N LEU A 127 -2.48 -7.55 -5.17
CA LEU A 127 -2.64 -8.57 -4.13
C LEU A 127 -2.14 -8.06 -2.77
N CYS A 128 -2.85 -8.44 -1.71
CA CYS A 128 -2.39 -8.28 -0.33
C CYS A 128 -1.41 -9.42 0.06
N PRO A 129 -0.78 -9.40 1.26
CA PRO A 129 0.18 -10.42 1.68
C PRO A 129 -0.37 -11.85 1.67
N ASP A 130 -1.68 -12.03 1.86
CA ASP A 130 -2.39 -13.31 1.84
C ASP A 130 -2.89 -13.72 0.45
N ASP A 131 -2.33 -13.15 -0.62
CA ASP A 131 -2.70 -13.40 -2.02
C ASP A 131 -4.17 -13.07 -2.37
N ASN A 132 -4.87 -12.29 -1.54
CA ASN A 132 -6.20 -11.83 -1.86
C ASN A 132 -6.15 -10.63 -2.80
N VAL A 133 -7.01 -10.63 -3.83
CA VAL A 133 -7.11 -9.53 -4.80
C VAL A 133 -7.55 -8.24 -4.13
N ILE A 134 -6.78 -7.17 -4.26
CA ILE A 134 -7.17 -5.84 -3.82
C ILE A 134 -8.24 -5.31 -4.77
N PRO A 135 -9.46 -4.98 -4.31
CA PRO A 135 -10.51 -4.43 -5.17
C PRO A 135 -10.03 -3.19 -5.92
N SER A 136 -10.50 -2.98 -7.14
CA SER A 136 -10.23 -1.75 -7.89
C SER A 136 -10.76 -0.54 -7.12
N CYS A 137 -10.07 0.60 -7.25
CA CYS A 137 -10.56 1.85 -6.67
C CYS A 137 -11.78 2.35 -7.44
N ASN A 138 -12.68 3.05 -6.74
CA ASN A 138 -13.84 3.73 -7.29
C ASN A 138 -13.67 5.25 -7.34
N PHE A 139 -12.42 5.72 -7.40
CA PHE A 139 -12.12 7.12 -7.62
C PHE A 139 -12.43 7.48 -9.07
N ASP A 140 -12.88 8.71 -9.27
CA ASP A 140 -13.30 9.22 -10.59
C ASP A 140 -12.09 9.56 -11.49
N PHE A 141 -11.35 8.52 -11.86
CA PHE A 141 -10.19 8.60 -12.75
C PHE A 141 -10.27 7.50 -13.82
N ASP A 142 -9.91 7.85 -15.04
CA ASP A 142 -9.87 6.89 -16.15
C ASP A 142 -8.80 5.79 -15.97
N ASN A 143 -7.73 6.10 -15.25
CA ASN A 143 -6.62 5.17 -14.97
C ASN A 143 -5.71 5.67 -13.83
N CYS A 144 -4.83 4.80 -13.35
CA CYS A 144 -3.89 5.13 -12.28
C CYS A 144 -2.93 6.27 -12.66
N GLN A 145 -2.56 6.39 -13.93
CA GLN A 145 -1.66 7.45 -14.39
C GLN A 145 -2.30 8.84 -14.26
N GLN A 146 -3.61 8.95 -14.49
CA GLN A 146 -4.37 10.16 -14.26
C GLN A 146 -4.49 10.47 -12.75
N CYS A 147 -4.70 9.45 -11.93
CA CYS A 147 -4.67 9.57 -10.46
C CYS A 147 -3.34 10.11 -9.94
N TYR A 148 -2.21 9.77 -10.58
CA TYR A 148 -0.88 10.30 -10.24
C TYR A 148 -0.65 11.74 -10.70
N SER A 149 -1.27 12.16 -11.81
CA SER A 149 -0.97 13.43 -12.47
C SER A 149 -1.79 14.62 -11.97
N LEU A 150 -2.70 14.43 -11.01
CA LEU A 150 -3.48 15.54 -10.44
C LEU A 150 -2.61 16.41 -9.55
N ASN A 151 -2.63 17.71 -9.84
CA ASN A 151 -1.81 18.75 -9.20
C ASN A 151 -1.95 18.84 -7.68
N ASP A 152 -3.06 18.37 -7.09
CA ASP A 152 -3.24 18.25 -5.64
C ASP A 152 -2.31 17.18 -5.02
N PHE A 153 -1.71 16.33 -5.87
CA PHE A 153 -0.74 15.32 -5.51
C PHE A 153 0.71 15.71 -5.77
N ASP A 154 0.99 16.83 -6.42
CA ASP A 154 2.39 17.20 -6.74
C ASP A 154 3.26 17.17 -5.49
N ASP A 155 2.75 17.63 -4.36
CA ASP A 155 3.47 17.52 -3.08
C ASP A 155 3.52 16.10 -2.51
N ILE A 156 2.49 15.27 -2.76
CA ILE A 156 2.39 13.90 -2.26
C ILE A 156 3.11 12.95 -3.22
N VAL A 157 2.91 13.09 -4.52
CA VAL A 157 3.61 12.34 -5.57
C VAL A 157 5.10 12.69 -5.56
N TYR A 158 5.46 13.96 -5.32
CA TYR A 158 6.85 14.36 -5.15
C TYR A 158 7.47 13.76 -3.88
N ARG A 159 6.66 13.52 -2.83
CA ARG A 159 7.13 12.80 -1.63
C ARG A 159 7.21 11.29 -1.84
N GLN A 160 6.38 10.70 -2.70
CA GLN A 160 6.18 9.25 -2.80
C GLN A 160 6.87 8.59 -3.99
N SER A 161 6.99 9.25 -5.13
CA SER A 161 7.72 8.70 -6.28
C SER A 161 9.20 8.44 -5.97
N ASN A 162 9.65 8.73 -4.76
CA ASN A 162 11.04 8.78 -4.38
C ASN A 162 11.37 8.16 -3.01
N LEU A 163 10.51 7.33 -2.42
CA LEU A 163 10.89 6.54 -1.24
C LEU A 163 11.17 5.11 -1.68
N LEU A 164 12.34 4.89 -2.28
CA LEU A 164 12.82 3.56 -2.63
C LEU A 164 13.89 3.12 -1.65
N CYS A 165 13.91 1.85 -1.28
CA CYS A 165 15.06 1.33 -0.58
C CYS A 165 16.25 1.17 -1.53
N ILE A 166 17.46 1.21 -0.99
CA ILE A 166 18.67 1.15 -1.81
C ILE A 166 18.73 -0.14 -2.64
N SER A 167 18.22 -1.24 -2.13
CA SER A 167 18.19 -2.52 -2.83
C SER A 167 17.27 -2.55 -4.08
N GLU A 168 16.30 -1.64 -4.16
CA GLU A 168 15.38 -1.51 -5.30
C GLU A 168 15.94 -0.63 -6.43
N LEU A 169 17.09 0.02 -6.19
CA LEU A 169 17.72 0.87 -7.19
C LEU A 169 18.33 0.03 -8.31
N ASN A 170 17.87 0.24 -9.52
CA ASN A 170 18.31 -0.48 -10.73
C ASN A 170 19.04 0.42 -11.74
N SER A 171 19.35 1.65 -11.36
CA SER A 171 20.04 2.65 -12.19
C SER A 171 20.82 3.63 -11.31
N PRO A 172 21.81 4.36 -11.88
CA PRO A 172 22.50 5.42 -11.15
C PRO A 172 21.51 6.43 -10.57
N THR A 173 21.60 6.64 -9.27
CA THR A 173 20.58 7.38 -8.51
C THR A 173 21.25 8.28 -7.48
N GLU A 174 20.74 9.50 -7.32
CA GLU A 174 21.11 10.42 -6.24
C GLU A 174 19.86 10.72 -5.42
N GLY A 175 19.99 10.73 -4.09
CA GLY A 175 18.88 10.99 -3.19
C GLY A 175 19.33 11.29 -1.77
N LYS A 176 18.40 11.50 -0.86
CA LYS A 176 18.68 11.70 0.57
C LYS A 176 18.06 10.58 1.38
N VAL A 177 18.79 10.12 2.40
CA VAL A 177 18.23 9.19 3.39
C VAL A 177 17.05 9.85 4.09
N SER A 178 15.88 9.27 3.96
CA SER A 178 14.65 9.80 4.53
C SER A 178 14.13 8.96 5.68
N PHE A 179 14.42 7.67 5.64
CA PHE A 179 13.96 6.73 6.62
C PHE A 179 14.95 5.55 6.70
N ILE A 180 15.21 5.09 7.93
CA ILE A 180 16.02 3.90 8.21
C ILE A 180 15.20 3.06 9.19
N ARG A 181 15.12 1.75 8.94
CA ARG A 181 14.44 0.82 9.83
C ARG A 181 15.37 -0.33 10.20
N GLY A 182 15.11 -0.95 11.34
CA GLY A 182 15.85 -2.11 11.82
C GLY A 182 15.76 -2.22 13.34
N ASP A 183 16.32 -3.29 13.87
CA ASP A 183 16.58 -3.41 15.29
C ASP A 183 17.76 -2.51 15.71
N SER A 184 18.05 -2.46 17.00
CA SER A 184 19.10 -1.58 17.55
C SER A 184 20.47 -1.89 17.00
N GLU A 185 20.78 -3.17 16.72
CA GLU A 185 22.08 -3.62 16.22
C GLU A 185 22.28 -3.12 14.78
N LEU A 186 21.29 -3.31 13.90
CA LEU A 186 21.35 -2.84 12.52
C LEU A 186 21.41 -1.31 12.44
N LEU A 187 20.65 -0.60 13.30
CA LEU A 187 20.67 0.86 13.34
C LEU A 187 22.03 1.40 13.80
N ASP A 188 22.66 0.77 14.81
CA ASP A 188 24.00 1.13 15.26
C ASP A 188 25.06 0.86 14.19
N ASP A 189 24.98 -0.25 13.50
CA ASP A 189 25.88 -0.59 12.38
C ASP A 189 25.77 0.44 11.25
N ILE A 190 24.55 0.82 10.85
CA ILE A 190 24.31 1.85 9.83
C ILE A 190 24.86 3.21 10.28
N ALA A 191 24.64 3.58 11.55
CA ALA A 191 25.16 4.82 12.13
C ALA A 191 26.71 4.85 12.19
N ASN A 192 27.34 3.72 12.50
CA ASN A 192 28.80 3.59 12.53
C ASN A 192 29.44 3.80 11.16
N LEU A 193 28.69 3.55 10.06
CA LEU A 193 29.12 3.86 8.68
C LEU A 193 28.92 5.34 8.32
N GLY A 194 28.47 6.18 9.26
CA GLY A 194 28.19 7.60 9.03
C GLY A 194 26.88 7.87 8.29
N ILE A 195 25.99 6.89 8.19
CA ILE A 195 24.70 7.03 7.49
C ILE A 195 23.62 7.46 8.50
N SER A 196 22.99 8.59 8.22
CA SER A 196 21.91 9.15 9.05
C SER A 196 20.78 9.71 8.19
N ILE A 197 19.63 9.98 8.81
CA ILE A 197 18.53 10.66 8.12
C ILE A 197 19.02 12.05 7.65
N GLY A 198 18.84 12.32 6.35
CA GLY A 198 19.30 13.55 5.71
C GLY A 198 20.63 13.40 4.96
N SER A 199 21.42 12.33 5.17
CA SER A 199 22.65 12.07 4.41
C SER A 199 22.36 11.99 2.92
N ASN A 200 23.25 12.58 2.09
CA ASN A 200 23.14 12.51 0.65
C ASN A 200 23.74 11.18 0.19
N VAL A 201 23.00 10.46 -0.64
CA VAL A 201 23.40 9.16 -1.17
C VAL A 201 23.54 9.27 -2.68
N LYS A 202 24.63 8.77 -3.21
CA LYS A 202 24.84 8.57 -4.62
C LYS A 202 25.17 7.10 -4.89
N TYR A 203 24.36 6.47 -5.71
CA TYR A 203 24.50 5.10 -6.16
C TYR A 203 24.86 5.08 -7.65
N GLU A 204 25.99 4.50 -8.01
CA GLU A 204 26.49 4.51 -9.40
C GLU A 204 26.18 3.23 -10.18
N PHE A 205 25.39 2.32 -9.59
CA PHE A 205 25.02 1.03 -10.20
C PHE A 205 26.22 0.16 -10.58
N THR A 206 27.16 0.03 -9.66
CA THR A 206 28.36 -0.83 -9.83
C THR A 206 28.26 -2.12 -9.01
N LYS A 207 27.06 -2.77 -9.03
CA LYS A 207 26.90 -4.06 -8.32
C LYS A 207 27.69 -5.13 -9.06
N PRO A 208 28.76 -5.72 -8.48
CA PRO A 208 29.42 -6.86 -9.08
C PRO A 208 28.41 -8.02 -9.22
N PHE A 209 28.46 -8.72 -10.33
CA PHE A 209 27.73 -9.96 -10.56
C PHE A 209 28.08 -10.94 -9.43
N ASP A 210 27.16 -11.27 -8.52
CA ASP A 210 27.37 -12.15 -7.36
C ASP A 210 27.83 -11.51 -6.03
N SER A 211 27.75 -10.20 -5.81
CA SER A 211 28.02 -9.66 -4.47
C SER A 211 26.74 -9.27 -3.72
N ASP A 212 26.70 -9.62 -2.42
CA ASP A 212 25.67 -9.18 -1.47
C ASP A 212 25.94 -7.75 -0.94
N GLU A 213 26.75 -6.97 -1.65
CA GLU A 213 27.22 -5.66 -1.24
C GLU A 213 26.78 -4.57 -2.21
N TYR A 214 26.51 -3.39 -1.67
CA TYR A 214 26.17 -2.16 -2.40
C TYR A 214 27.25 -1.11 -2.16
N PHE A 215 27.80 -0.55 -3.24
CA PHE A 215 28.78 0.53 -3.20
C PHE A 215 28.08 1.87 -3.37
N LEU A 216 28.23 2.75 -2.38
CA LEU A 216 27.56 4.04 -2.30
C LEU A 216 28.58 5.13 -2.03
N VAL A 217 28.26 6.35 -2.43
CA VAL A 217 28.91 7.55 -1.91
C VAL A 217 27.91 8.25 -0.98
N ILE A 218 28.27 8.41 0.29
CA ILE A 218 27.47 9.03 1.33
C ILE A 218 28.18 10.28 1.82
N ASP A 219 27.57 11.46 1.61
CA ASP A 219 28.19 12.74 1.97
C ASP A 219 29.68 12.84 1.57
N ASP A 220 29.97 12.49 0.28
CA ASP A 220 31.28 12.46 -0.37
C ASP A 220 32.25 11.36 0.11
N ASN A 221 31.83 10.43 0.94
CA ASN A 221 32.63 9.27 1.38
C ASN A 221 32.14 7.99 0.69
N GLU A 222 33.08 7.16 0.24
CA GLU A 222 32.77 5.83 -0.30
C GLU A 222 32.42 4.88 0.85
N VAL A 223 31.26 4.24 0.77
CA VAL A 223 30.76 3.32 1.80
C VAL A 223 30.22 2.06 1.13
N THR A 224 30.56 0.91 1.68
CA THR A 224 30.01 -0.38 1.29
C THR A 224 29.00 -0.85 2.34
N ILE A 225 27.80 -1.23 1.90
CA ILE A 225 26.75 -1.73 2.77
C ILE A 225 26.29 -3.11 2.33
N SER A 226 25.81 -3.91 3.28
CA SER A 226 25.23 -5.23 3.01
C SER A 226 23.82 -5.11 2.39
N THR A 227 23.35 -6.21 1.76
CA THR A 227 21.96 -6.31 1.28
C THR A 227 20.95 -6.08 2.41
N GLN A 228 21.23 -6.52 3.63
CA GLN A 228 20.38 -6.26 4.77
C GLN A 228 20.23 -4.76 5.06
N MET A 229 21.31 -4.01 5.06
CA MET A 229 21.29 -2.55 5.21
C MET A 229 20.57 -1.89 4.03
N ALA A 230 20.88 -2.30 2.79
CA ALA A 230 20.26 -1.75 1.60
C ALA A 230 18.73 -1.91 1.56
N ASN A 231 18.21 -3.01 2.09
CA ASN A 231 16.76 -3.25 2.24
C ASN A 231 16.08 -2.36 3.31
N ASN A 232 16.87 -1.70 4.15
CA ASN A 232 16.37 -0.98 5.32
C ASN A 232 16.68 0.52 5.32
N ILE A 233 17.39 1.02 4.31
CA ILE A 233 17.70 2.44 4.11
C ILE A 233 16.87 2.94 2.93
N PHE A 234 15.99 3.92 3.18
CA PHE A 234 15.06 4.49 2.21
C PHE A 234 15.48 5.89 1.80
N LEU A 235 15.51 6.13 0.50
CA LEU A 235 15.90 7.40 -0.09
C LEU A 235 14.67 8.22 -0.52
N ARG A 236 14.81 9.55 -0.49
CA ARG A 236 13.86 10.53 -1.01
C ARG A 236 14.59 11.50 -1.96
N ASN A 237 13.82 12.20 -2.79
CA ASN A 237 14.32 13.15 -3.80
C ASN A 237 15.28 12.48 -4.79
N ILE A 238 14.85 11.32 -5.29
CA ILE A 238 15.64 10.51 -6.21
C ILE A 238 15.70 11.23 -7.57
N SER A 239 16.92 11.66 -7.96
CA SER A 239 17.21 12.06 -9.33
C SER A 239 17.75 10.88 -10.09
N ILE A 240 16.92 10.26 -10.92
CA ILE A 240 17.37 9.24 -11.86
C ILE A 240 18.12 9.98 -12.97
N LYS A 241 19.44 9.86 -13.01
CA LYS A 241 20.21 10.30 -14.18
C LYS A 241 19.89 9.34 -15.32
N ILE A 242 18.86 9.63 -16.10
CA ILE A 242 18.71 9.04 -17.42
C ILE A 242 19.95 9.45 -18.19
N ILE A 243 20.88 8.50 -18.35
CA ILE A 243 22.06 8.71 -19.19
C ILE A 243 21.52 8.95 -20.60
N TYR A 244 21.51 10.20 -21.02
CA TYR A 244 21.27 10.64 -22.40
C TYR A 244 22.37 10.10 -23.34
N PHE A 245 22.73 8.83 -23.25
CA PHE A 245 23.71 8.20 -24.13
C PHE A 245 23.05 7.65 -25.39
N PHE A 246 21.73 7.46 -25.42
CA PHE A 246 21.03 6.89 -26.58
C PHE A 246 20.54 7.91 -27.61
N LEU A 247 20.52 9.18 -27.31
CA LEU A 247 20.02 10.20 -28.26
C LEU A 247 21.11 10.83 -29.14
N ARG A 248 22.39 10.53 -28.93
CA ARG A 248 23.45 10.98 -29.82
C ARG A 248 23.78 10.01 -30.94
N CYS A 249 23.38 8.75 -30.89
CA CYS A 249 23.59 7.78 -31.96
C CYS A 249 22.53 7.79 -33.05
N PHE A 250 21.36 8.40 -32.83
CA PHE A 250 20.28 8.43 -33.84
C PHE A 250 20.32 9.64 -34.80
N ASN A 251 21.19 10.64 -34.53
CA ASN A 251 21.34 11.80 -35.43
C ASN A 251 22.56 11.70 -36.39
N ALA A 252 23.26 10.59 -36.37
CA ALA A 252 24.41 10.39 -37.29
C ALA A 252 24.09 9.59 -38.58
N TRP A 253 22.78 9.21 -38.78
CA TRP A 253 22.35 8.47 -39.98
C TRP A 253 21.37 9.22 -40.87
N LYS A 254 21.46 10.55 -40.93
CA LYS A 254 20.70 11.36 -41.88
C LYS A 254 21.54 12.20 -42.81
N PHE A 255 22.75 11.72 -43.17
CA PHE A 255 23.52 12.25 -44.29
C PHE A 255 24.44 11.13 -44.82
N ILE A 256 23.89 10.24 -45.62
CA ILE A 256 24.47 9.58 -46.79
C ILE A 256 23.30 9.19 -47.70
#